data_f083ec76c409f85ea9bd660b5a56b1c3
#
_entry.id   f083ec76c409f85ea9bd660b5a56b1c3
#
_cell.length_a   1.000
_cell.length_b   1.000
_cell.length_c   1.000
_cell.angle_alpha   90.00
_cell.angle_beta   90.00
_cell.angle_gamma   90.00
#
_symmetry.space_group_name_H-M   'P 1'
#
loop_
_entity.id
_entity.type
_entity.pdbx_description
1 polymer ?
#
loop_
_entity_poly.entity_id
_entity_poly.type
_entity_poly.pdbx_seq_one_letter_code
_entity_poly.pdbx_strand_id
1 'polypeptide(L)'
;MADASPSGAPADARQEIAQHKFACPACGAEAVWNPSRQALVCPFCGTTSPARIDATGAIVEHDLVAALRGVGDDKRGWQIETRYVKCRSCQAISVMDAKRQAQRCEFCGSAELVPYTEAKDAFRPESVLPFTIGEDKARDGIRAWYGRLWLAPNKLKRAALTDTVKGVYLPYWTFDASADASWTAEAGHYYYTTETYTDGSGRTQTRQVRQTRWEPAAGRLQHVFDDDLVCASVGVHPELLRGVEPFPTGELKTYDAAYVAGWIVERYQIDLVGAAKAAREAMDEELRRLCAAQVPGDTYRNLDVRAAYSGQTFKHILAPIWLLTYNFGSRSFQAVMNGVTGTIQGEYPKSWVKLTLLGIAIVIAVIVVLSLGTHR
;
A
#
# COMPACT_ATOMS: atom_id res chain seq x y z
N MET A 1 -7.69 48.60 39.43
CA MET A 1 -6.54 47.95 38.80
C MET A 1 -7.15 46.96 37.80
N ALA A 2 -7.11 47.31 36.55
CA ALA A 2 -7.77 46.57 35.47
C ALA A 2 -6.80 45.51 34.98
N ASP A 3 -7.31 44.28 34.93
CA ASP A 3 -6.65 43.10 34.39
C ASP A 3 -6.82 43.11 32.85
N ALA A 4 -5.70 43.26 32.16
CA ALA A 4 -5.70 43.25 30.69
C ALA A 4 -5.35 41.85 30.20
N SER A 5 -6.37 41.08 29.83
CA SER A 5 -6.19 39.84 29.08
C SER A 5 -5.68 40.15 27.66
N PRO A 6 -4.70 39.42 27.11
CA PRO A 6 -4.24 39.63 25.75
C PRO A 6 -5.31 39.12 24.77
N SER A 7 -5.80 40.04 23.94
CA SER A 7 -6.73 39.76 22.86
C SER A 7 -6.16 38.72 21.90
N GLY A 8 -6.86 37.61 21.76
CA GLY A 8 -6.57 36.61 20.72
C GLY A 8 -6.68 37.24 19.33
N ALA A 9 -5.70 37.01 18.46
CA ALA A 9 -5.78 37.37 17.06
C ALA A 9 -7.01 36.72 16.43
N PRO A 10 -7.73 37.41 15.57
CA PRO A 10 -8.95 36.91 14.96
C PRO A 10 -8.64 35.64 14.12
N ALA A 11 -9.53 34.66 14.18
CA ALA A 11 -9.41 33.39 13.43
C ALA A 11 -9.16 33.60 11.92
N ASP A 12 -9.61 34.73 11.40
CA ASP A 12 -9.48 35.15 10.00
C ASP A 12 -8.01 35.41 9.59
N ALA A 13 -7.21 36.01 10.47
CA ALA A 13 -5.79 36.26 10.19
C ALA A 13 -4.95 34.96 10.07
N ARG A 14 -5.36 33.89 10.77
CA ARG A 14 -4.70 32.57 10.65
C ARG A 14 -5.07 31.85 9.37
N GLN A 15 -6.28 32.06 8.84
CA GLN A 15 -6.74 31.55 7.56
C GLN A 15 -6.04 32.22 6.38
N GLU A 16 -5.86 33.55 6.43
CA GLU A 16 -5.09 34.29 5.41
C GLU A 16 -3.64 33.84 5.35
N ILE A 17 -2.98 33.63 6.48
CA ILE A 17 -1.58 33.17 6.55
C ILE A 17 -1.43 31.76 5.94
N ALA A 18 -2.38 30.86 6.16
CA ALA A 18 -2.36 29.52 5.58
C ALA A 18 -2.60 29.52 4.05
N GLN A 19 -3.45 30.41 3.55
CA GLN A 19 -3.69 30.54 2.09
C GLN A 19 -2.51 31.19 1.36
N HIS A 20 -1.76 32.09 2.00
CA HIS A 20 -0.58 32.73 1.43
C HIS A 20 0.70 31.87 1.52
N LYS A 21 0.72 30.84 2.33
CA LYS A 21 1.94 30.00 2.56
C LYS A 21 2.48 29.40 1.27
N PHE A 22 1.63 29.10 0.32
CA PHE A 22 2.00 28.44 -0.95
C PHE A 22 1.83 29.34 -2.17
N ALA A 23 1.49 30.61 -2.00
CA ALA A 23 1.40 31.54 -3.09
C ALA A 23 2.76 31.77 -3.74
N CYS A 24 2.81 31.77 -5.07
CA CYS A 24 4.01 32.08 -5.82
C CYS A 24 4.38 33.55 -5.65
N PRO A 25 5.60 33.88 -5.20
CA PRO A 25 6.02 35.27 -4.98
C PRO A 25 6.14 36.07 -6.29
N ALA A 26 6.25 35.41 -7.45
CA ALA A 26 6.42 36.06 -8.74
C ALA A 26 5.11 36.35 -9.46
N CYS A 27 4.10 35.47 -9.37
CA CYS A 27 2.85 35.62 -10.13
C CYS A 27 1.57 35.42 -9.30
N GLY A 28 1.67 35.15 -8.01
CA GLY A 28 0.54 34.97 -7.10
C GLY A 28 -0.22 33.65 -7.28
N ALA A 29 0.14 32.82 -8.24
CA ALA A 29 -0.48 31.51 -8.43
C ALA A 29 -0.04 30.53 -7.33
N GLU A 30 -0.78 29.45 -7.14
CA GLU A 30 -0.49 28.44 -6.13
C GLU A 30 0.75 27.62 -6.52
N ALA A 31 1.71 27.52 -5.60
CA ALA A 31 2.88 26.64 -5.74
C ALA A 31 2.51 25.23 -5.29
N VAL A 32 3.00 24.23 -6.02
CA VAL A 32 2.75 22.81 -5.77
C VAL A 32 4.06 22.08 -5.46
N TRP A 33 3.98 20.99 -4.70
CA TRP A 33 5.15 20.15 -4.46
C TRP A 33 5.67 19.54 -5.74
N ASN A 34 6.95 19.76 -6.04
CA ASN A 34 7.62 19.21 -7.21
C ASN A 34 8.59 18.10 -6.80
N PRO A 35 8.30 16.83 -7.13
CA PRO A 35 9.12 15.68 -6.75
C PRO A 35 10.56 15.75 -7.26
N SER A 36 10.77 16.26 -8.48
CA SER A 36 12.12 16.33 -9.09
C SER A 36 12.99 17.41 -8.46
N ARG A 37 12.40 18.48 -7.92
CA ARG A 37 13.12 19.59 -7.28
C ARG A 37 13.11 19.50 -5.75
N GLN A 38 12.31 18.58 -5.19
CA GLN A 38 12.07 18.45 -3.74
C GLN A 38 11.75 19.79 -3.08
N ALA A 39 10.88 20.57 -3.74
CA ALA A 39 10.50 21.92 -3.33
C ALA A 39 9.12 22.29 -3.87
N LEU A 40 8.53 23.33 -3.29
CA LEU A 40 7.32 23.97 -3.84
C LEU A 40 7.71 24.77 -5.08
N VAL A 41 7.08 24.50 -6.21
CA VAL A 41 7.32 25.17 -7.49
C VAL A 41 6.01 25.65 -8.10
N CYS A 42 6.01 26.85 -8.63
CA CYS A 42 4.87 27.36 -9.36
C CYS A 42 4.74 26.67 -10.73
N PRO A 43 3.61 26.02 -11.04
CA PRO A 43 3.42 25.35 -12.32
C PRO A 43 3.31 26.31 -13.51
N PHE A 44 3.05 27.61 -13.28
CA PHE A 44 2.86 28.60 -14.33
C PHE A 44 4.16 29.33 -14.73
N CYS A 45 4.94 29.78 -13.73
CA CYS A 45 6.15 30.56 -14.01
C CYS A 45 7.46 29.83 -13.63
N GLY A 46 7.39 28.63 -13.05
CA GLY A 46 8.55 27.83 -12.67
C GLY A 46 9.31 28.35 -11.45
N THR A 47 8.87 29.43 -10.81
CA THR A 47 9.53 30.01 -9.63
C THR A 47 9.41 29.06 -8.44
N THR A 48 10.52 28.80 -7.75
CA THR A 48 10.54 28.04 -6.50
C THR A 48 10.04 28.94 -5.36
N SER A 49 9.06 28.47 -4.60
CA SER A 49 8.53 29.20 -3.44
C SER A 49 9.57 29.22 -2.31
N PRO A 50 9.78 30.37 -1.65
CA PRO A 50 10.66 30.47 -0.50
C PRO A 50 10.03 29.90 0.80
N ALA A 51 8.81 29.38 0.74
CA ALA A 51 8.16 28.80 1.91
C ALA A 51 9.06 27.72 2.52
N ARG A 52 9.39 27.90 3.80
CA ARG A 52 10.14 26.88 4.54
C ARG A 52 9.17 25.75 4.90
N ILE A 53 9.56 24.54 4.56
CA ILE A 53 8.87 23.34 5.00
C ILE A 53 9.44 23.01 6.37
N ASP A 54 8.58 22.94 7.36
CA ASP A 54 9.02 22.60 8.74
C ASP A 54 9.18 21.08 8.86
N ALA A 55 10.32 20.60 8.40
CA ALA A 55 10.71 19.18 8.48
C ALA A 55 11.47 18.84 9.77
N THR A 56 11.57 19.79 10.72
CA THR A 56 12.42 19.64 11.91
C THR A 56 11.67 19.05 13.11
N GLY A 57 10.36 18.85 13.01
CA GLY A 57 9.57 18.18 14.04
C GLY A 57 9.95 16.70 14.18
N ALA A 58 10.00 16.19 15.41
CA ALA A 58 10.09 14.76 15.63
C ALA A 58 8.75 14.08 15.21
N ILE A 59 8.84 12.98 14.46
CA ILE A 59 7.68 12.15 14.18
C ILE A 59 7.27 11.49 15.51
N VAL A 60 6.04 11.73 15.94
CA VAL A 60 5.52 11.23 17.22
C VAL A 60 4.79 9.89 16.95
N GLU A 61 5.23 8.87 17.67
CA GLU A 61 4.51 7.60 17.77
C GLU A 61 3.58 7.64 18.98
N HIS A 62 2.40 7.09 18.81
CA HIS A 62 1.35 7.10 19.82
C HIS A 62 1.19 5.74 20.43
N ASP A 63 1.00 5.68 21.75
CA ASP A 63 0.65 4.43 22.45
C ASP A 63 -0.69 3.90 21.93
N LEU A 64 -0.66 2.71 21.34
CA LEU A 64 -1.84 2.08 20.73
C LEU A 64 -2.87 1.71 21.78
N VAL A 65 -2.45 1.18 22.94
CA VAL A 65 -3.35 0.73 24.00
C VAL A 65 -4.09 1.89 24.62
N ALA A 66 -3.37 3.00 24.86
CA ALA A 66 -3.97 4.23 25.38
C ALA A 66 -4.97 4.83 24.38
N ALA A 67 -4.60 4.86 23.09
CA ALA A 67 -5.48 5.39 22.03
C ALA A 67 -6.75 4.56 21.84
N LEU A 68 -6.67 3.24 21.92
CA LEU A 68 -7.85 2.36 21.81
C LEU A 68 -8.78 2.49 23.00
N ARG A 69 -8.29 2.94 24.17
CA ARG A 69 -9.11 3.19 25.37
C ARG A 69 -9.83 4.53 25.37
N GLY A 70 -9.31 5.51 24.68
CA GLY A 70 -9.93 6.84 24.61
C GLY A 70 -9.06 7.82 23.83
N VAL A 71 -9.55 8.29 22.70
CA VAL A 71 -8.88 9.27 21.86
C VAL A 71 -9.21 10.68 22.33
N GLY A 72 -8.18 11.47 22.71
CA GLY A 72 -8.34 12.89 23.03
C GLY A 72 -8.73 13.72 21.79
N ASP A 73 -9.56 14.77 22.00
CA ASP A 73 -10.11 15.61 20.93
C ASP A 73 -9.06 16.48 20.20
N ASP A 74 -7.90 16.70 20.80
CA ASP A 74 -6.83 17.60 20.35
C ASP A 74 -6.08 17.11 19.10
N LYS A 75 -6.17 15.82 18.77
CA LYS A 75 -5.50 15.18 17.63
C LYS A 75 -6.39 15.00 16.40
N ARG A 76 -7.62 15.53 16.45
CA ARG A 76 -8.62 15.37 15.40
C ARG A 76 -8.68 16.57 14.46
N GLY A 77 -9.03 16.31 13.19
CA GLY A 77 -9.27 17.34 12.18
C GLY A 77 -8.03 17.73 11.37
N TRP A 78 -8.22 18.27 10.18
CA TRP A 78 -7.16 18.77 9.28
C TRP A 78 -6.85 20.23 9.55
N GLN A 79 -5.62 20.66 9.31
CA GLN A 79 -5.16 22.04 9.57
C GLN A 79 -5.62 23.07 8.52
N ILE A 80 -6.28 22.65 7.45
CA ILE A 80 -6.69 23.47 6.30
C ILE A 80 -8.18 23.28 6.09
N GLU A 81 -8.89 24.32 5.61
CA GLU A 81 -10.25 24.16 5.11
C GLU A 81 -10.27 23.21 3.92
N THR A 82 -10.73 22.00 4.17
CA THR A 82 -10.79 20.93 3.18
C THR A 82 -12.24 20.58 2.88
N ARG A 83 -12.50 20.29 1.62
CA ARG A 83 -13.76 19.72 1.17
C ARG A 83 -13.60 18.23 0.98
N TYR A 84 -14.49 17.46 1.57
CA TYR A 84 -14.50 16.01 1.41
C TYR A 84 -15.53 15.58 0.39
N VAL A 85 -15.13 14.68 -0.50
CA VAL A 85 -15.98 14.13 -1.55
C VAL A 85 -15.86 12.62 -1.54
N LYS A 86 -16.99 11.94 -1.39
CA LYS A 86 -17.07 10.48 -1.40
C LYS A 86 -17.57 9.98 -2.75
N CYS A 87 -16.90 9.00 -3.32
CA CYS A 87 -17.37 8.30 -4.50
C CYS A 87 -18.36 7.19 -4.12
N ARG A 88 -19.57 7.18 -4.70
CA ARG A 88 -20.54 6.12 -4.47
C ARG A 88 -20.13 4.78 -5.08
N SER A 89 -19.33 4.81 -6.14
CA SER A 89 -18.93 3.60 -6.87
C SER A 89 -17.83 2.83 -6.15
N CYS A 90 -16.69 3.47 -5.82
CA CYS A 90 -15.54 2.79 -5.17
C CYS A 90 -15.38 3.12 -3.69
N GLN A 91 -16.26 3.95 -3.11
CA GLN A 91 -16.28 4.39 -1.72
C GLN A 91 -15.08 5.26 -1.29
N ALA A 92 -14.10 5.52 -2.14
CA ALA A 92 -12.97 6.40 -1.83
C ALA A 92 -13.43 7.78 -1.38
N ILE A 93 -12.78 8.34 -0.36
CA ILE A 93 -13.04 9.67 0.17
C ILE A 93 -11.83 10.55 -0.14
N SER A 94 -12.00 11.47 -1.08
CA SER A 94 -10.95 12.41 -1.47
C SER A 94 -11.04 13.69 -0.64
N VAL A 95 -9.89 14.13 -0.16
CA VAL A 95 -9.72 15.44 0.47
C VAL A 95 -9.28 16.42 -0.61
N MET A 96 -10.04 17.46 -0.79
CA MET A 96 -9.79 18.45 -1.84
C MET A 96 -9.71 19.85 -1.25
N ASP A 97 -8.94 20.70 -1.88
CA ASP A 97 -9.01 22.14 -1.65
C ASP A 97 -10.45 22.65 -1.90
N ALA A 98 -10.93 23.58 -1.08
CA ALA A 98 -12.26 24.12 -1.18
C ALA A 98 -12.58 24.71 -2.58
N LYS A 99 -11.57 25.16 -3.32
CA LYS A 99 -11.67 25.75 -4.66
C LYS A 99 -11.68 24.72 -5.80
N ARG A 100 -11.27 23.47 -5.55
CA ARG A 100 -11.18 22.41 -6.58
C ARG A 100 -12.51 21.68 -6.71
N GLN A 101 -13.08 21.65 -7.90
CA GLN A 101 -14.27 20.86 -8.22
C GLN A 101 -13.84 19.58 -8.95
N ALA A 102 -14.07 18.43 -8.32
CA ALA A 102 -13.90 17.15 -9.00
C ALA A 102 -15.15 16.87 -9.85
N GLN A 103 -14.96 16.59 -11.13
CA GLN A 103 -16.01 16.14 -12.02
C GLN A 103 -16.16 14.63 -12.03
N ARG A 104 -15.09 13.90 -11.71
CA ARG A 104 -15.03 12.44 -11.66
C ARG A 104 -14.16 11.97 -10.50
N CYS A 105 -14.42 10.76 -10.02
CA CYS A 105 -13.60 10.12 -9.00
C CYS A 105 -12.19 9.89 -9.54
N GLU A 106 -11.20 10.27 -8.78
CA GLU A 106 -9.79 10.13 -9.15
C GLU A 106 -9.31 8.66 -9.11
N PHE A 107 -10.02 7.81 -8.36
CA PHE A 107 -9.70 6.40 -8.16
C PHE A 107 -10.32 5.49 -9.23
N CYS A 108 -11.62 5.61 -9.49
CA CYS A 108 -12.33 4.72 -10.40
C CYS A 108 -12.90 5.41 -11.65
N GLY A 109 -12.73 6.73 -11.77
CA GLY A 109 -13.24 7.50 -12.91
C GLY A 109 -14.75 7.73 -12.93
N SER A 110 -15.51 7.23 -11.94
CA SER A 110 -16.96 7.43 -11.84
C SER A 110 -17.34 8.90 -11.63
N ALA A 111 -18.45 9.34 -12.22
CA ALA A 111 -19.02 10.68 -11.99
C ALA A 111 -19.89 10.76 -10.72
N GLU A 112 -20.07 9.64 -10.00
CA GLU A 112 -20.93 9.56 -8.82
C GLU A 112 -20.24 10.08 -7.55
N LEU A 113 -19.94 11.36 -7.54
CA LEU A 113 -19.33 12.04 -6.40
C LEU A 113 -20.39 12.75 -5.56
N VAL A 114 -20.33 12.59 -4.25
CA VAL A 114 -21.21 13.27 -3.29
C VAL A 114 -20.39 13.99 -2.23
N PRO A 115 -20.85 15.18 -1.76
CA PRO A 115 -20.23 15.82 -0.61
C PRO A 115 -20.25 14.88 0.62
N TYR A 116 -19.18 14.91 1.39
CA TYR A 116 -19.04 14.10 2.60
C TYR A 116 -18.80 15.02 3.81
N THR A 117 -19.67 14.95 4.81
CA THR A 117 -19.71 15.91 5.93
C THR A 117 -19.27 15.33 7.27
N GLU A 118 -19.04 14.01 7.39
CA GLU A 118 -18.74 13.33 8.66
C GLU A 118 -17.26 13.41 9.08
N ALA A 119 -16.56 14.45 8.66
CA ALA A 119 -15.09 14.51 8.74
C ALA A 119 -14.50 15.08 10.04
N LYS A 120 -15.32 15.47 11.02
CA LYS A 120 -14.84 16.24 12.20
C LYS A 120 -13.91 15.45 13.14
N ASP A 121 -13.95 14.11 13.09
CA ASP A 121 -13.27 13.25 14.06
C ASP A 121 -12.08 12.45 13.48
N ALA A 122 -11.50 12.88 12.38
CA ALA A 122 -10.39 12.17 11.75
C ALA A 122 -9.04 12.46 12.43
N PHE A 123 -8.25 11.42 12.65
CA PHE A 123 -6.84 11.57 13.00
C PHE A 123 -6.10 12.34 11.90
N ARG A 124 -5.28 13.31 12.30
CA ARG A 124 -4.38 14.00 11.37
C ARG A 124 -3.23 13.08 11.03
N PRO A 125 -2.68 13.17 9.80
CA PRO A 125 -1.41 12.51 9.53
C PRO A 125 -0.29 13.16 10.32
N GLU A 126 0.54 12.37 11.01
CA GLU A 126 1.73 12.81 11.71
C GLU A 126 2.93 12.94 10.78
N SER A 127 2.94 12.14 9.72
CA SER A 127 4.05 12.12 8.78
C SER A 127 3.61 11.85 7.35
N VAL A 128 4.49 12.12 6.43
CA VAL A 128 4.29 11.96 5.00
C VAL A 128 5.56 11.45 4.34
N LEU A 129 5.42 10.55 3.37
CA LEU A 129 6.47 10.24 2.42
C LEU A 129 6.32 11.18 1.23
N PRO A 130 7.24 12.12 0.99
CA PRO A 130 7.13 12.99 -0.17
C PRO A 130 7.29 12.20 -1.47
N PHE A 131 6.58 12.59 -2.54
CA PHE A 131 6.89 12.09 -3.87
C PHE A 131 8.35 12.39 -4.22
N THR A 132 9.07 11.37 -4.72
CA THR A 132 10.41 11.50 -5.30
C THR A 132 10.40 11.30 -6.81
N ILE A 133 9.41 10.54 -7.32
CA ILE A 133 9.24 10.27 -8.75
C ILE A 133 8.27 11.28 -9.33
N GLY A 134 8.74 12.06 -10.28
CA GLY A 134 7.93 13.02 -11.03
C GLY A 134 7.00 12.34 -12.02
N GLU A 135 5.99 13.09 -12.47
CA GLU A 135 4.93 12.60 -13.36
C GLU A 135 5.46 12.03 -14.67
N ASP A 136 6.44 12.68 -15.29
CA ASP A 136 7.04 12.20 -16.54
C ASP A 136 7.68 10.83 -16.39
N LYS A 137 8.47 10.64 -15.31
CA LYS A 137 9.09 9.35 -14.99
C LYS A 137 8.05 8.28 -14.67
N ALA A 138 6.97 8.66 -13.98
CA ALA A 138 5.88 7.74 -13.69
C ALA A 138 5.17 7.28 -14.97
N ARG A 139 4.87 8.20 -15.88
CA ARG A 139 4.28 7.88 -17.19
C ARG A 139 5.17 6.96 -18.01
N ASP A 140 6.47 7.26 -18.07
CA ASP A 140 7.42 6.44 -18.82
C ASP A 140 7.59 5.05 -18.19
N GLY A 141 7.65 4.97 -16.86
CA GLY A 141 7.71 3.71 -16.12
C GLY A 141 6.49 2.82 -16.38
N ILE A 142 5.29 3.39 -16.27
CA ILE A 142 4.03 2.67 -16.54
C ILE A 142 3.95 2.25 -18.00
N ARG A 143 4.35 3.11 -18.96
CA ARG A 143 4.41 2.76 -20.39
C ARG A 143 5.37 1.60 -20.65
N ALA A 144 6.55 1.63 -20.06
CA ALA A 144 7.55 0.57 -20.18
C ALA A 144 7.04 -0.75 -19.57
N TRP A 145 6.35 -0.67 -18.42
CA TRP A 145 5.73 -1.83 -17.77
C TRP A 145 4.69 -2.49 -18.68
N TYR A 146 3.75 -1.71 -19.26
CA TYR A 146 2.79 -2.22 -20.24
C TYR A 146 3.46 -2.82 -21.47
N GLY A 147 4.56 -2.23 -21.92
CA GLY A 147 5.35 -2.74 -23.04
C GLY A 147 5.82 -4.18 -22.85
N ARG A 148 6.18 -4.57 -21.62
CA ARG A 148 6.66 -5.92 -21.25
C ARG A 148 5.53 -6.95 -21.14
N LEU A 149 4.28 -6.54 -21.00
CA LEU A 149 3.14 -7.45 -20.86
C LEU A 149 2.79 -8.10 -22.18
N TRP A 150 3.36 -9.27 -22.44
CA TRP A 150 3.17 -9.98 -23.72
C TRP A 150 1.69 -10.28 -24.02
N LEU A 151 0.92 -10.71 -23.01
CA LEU A 151 -0.49 -11.04 -23.17
C LEU A 151 -1.42 -9.83 -23.26
N ALA A 152 -0.94 -8.61 -22.99
CA ALA A 152 -1.75 -7.41 -23.10
C ALA A 152 -2.13 -7.12 -24.57
N PRO A 153 -3.36 -6.61 -24.84
CA PRO A 153 -3.77 -6.19 -26.17
C PRO A 153 -2.84 -5.09 -26.73
N ASN A 154 -2.52 -5.18 -28.03
CA ASN A 154 -1.62 -4.19 -28.65
C ASN A 154 -2.21 -2.77 -28.66
N LYS A 155 -3.53 -2.63 -28.62
CA LYS A 155 -4.20 -1.33 -28.50
C LYS A 155 -3.83 -0.62 -27.21
N LEU A 156 -3.67 -1.33 -26.09
CA LEU A 156 -3.25 -0.76 -24.81
C LEU A 156 -1.79 -0.27 -24.82
N LYS A 157 -0.92 -0.93 -25.58
CA LYS A 157 0.48 -0.54 -25.72
C LYS A 157 0.67 0.77 -26.49
N ARG A 158 -0.30 1.14 -27.33
CA ARG A 158 -0.26 2.33 -28.20
C ARG A 158 -1.10 3.48 -27.68
N ALA A 159 -2.00 3.23 -26.75
CA ALA A 159 -2.92 4.26 -26.28
C ALA A 159 -2.19 5.26 -25.38
N ALA A 160 -2.64 6.50 -25.42
CA ALA A 160 -2.31 7.57 -24.49
C ALA A 160 -2.85 7.31 -23.06
N LEU A 161 -2.82 6.02 -22.60
CA LEU A 161 -3.34 5.63 -21.29
C LEU A 161 -2.61 6.36 -20.16
N THR A 162 -1.36 6.73 -20.41
CA THR A 162 -0.51 7.41 -19.44
C THR A 162 -0.92 8.87 -19.21
N ASP A 163 -1.78 9.46 -20.04
CA ASP A 163 -2.25 10.83 -19.86
C ASP A 163 -3.23 10.97 -18.68
N THR A 164 -3.71 9.84 -18.14
CA THR A 164 -4.61 9.79 -16.97
C THR A 164 -3.90 9.36 -15.70
N VAL A 165 -2.56 9.29 -15.69
CA VAL A 165 -1.79 8.99 -14.48
C VAL A 165 -1.93 10.14 -13.50
N LYS A 166 -2.29 9.82 -12.26
CA LYS A 166 -2.52 10.81 -11.19
C LYS A 166 -1.69 10.47 -9.97
N GLY A 167 -1.09 11.49 -9.38
CA GLY A 167 -0.43 11.36 -8.09
C GLY A 167 -1.44 11.48 -6.95
N VAL A 168 -1.45 10.49 -6.08
CA VAL A 168 -2.37 10.39 -4.95
C VAL A 168 -1.60 10.03 -3.69
N TYR A 169 -1.92 10.69 -2.60
CA TYR A 169 -1.49 10.29 -1.27
C TYR A 169 -2.55 9.38 -0.66
N LEU A 170 -2.15 8.16 -0.31
CA LEU A 170 -2.98 7.20 0.40
C LEU A 170 -2.70 7.23 1.89
N PRO A 171 -3.75 7.13 2.73
CA PRO A 171 -3.59 7.00 4.17
C PRO A 171 -3.12 5.58 4.53
N TYR A 172 -2.14 5.51 5.41
CA TYR A 172 -1.66 4.27 6.02
C TYR A 172 -1.57 4.43 7.52
N TRP A 173 -1.81 3.37 8.23
CA TRP A 173 -1.43 3.19 9.62
C TRP A 173 -0.14 2.40 9.67
N THR A 174 0.82 2.82 10.49
CA THR A 174 1.98 2.00 10.83
C THR A 174 1.85 1.52 12.27
N PHE A 175 2.36 0.33 12.51
CA PHE A 175 2.32 -0.27 13.84
C PHE A 175 3.68 -0.83 14.19
N ASP A 176 4.11 -0.56 15.43
CA ASP A 176 5.32 -1.12 16.01
C ASP A 176 4.94 -2.00 17.20
N ALA A 177 5.67 -3.06 17.42
CA ALA A 177 5.48 -3.94 18.58
C ALA A 177 6.71 -4.81 18.82
N SER A 178 7.00 -5.09 20.10
CA SER A 178 7.89 -6.17 20.48
C SER A 178 7.07 -7.41 20.84
N ALA A 179 7.37 -8.54 20.20
CA ALA A 179 6.69 -9.80 20.42
C ALA A 179 7.63 -10.81 21.10
N ASP A 180 7.15 -11.46 22.15
CA ASP A 180 7.76 -12.66 22.77
C ASP A 180 6.84 -13.85 22.49
N ALA A 181 7.26 -14.74 21.59
CA ALA A 181 6.48 -15.88 21.16
C ALA A 181 7.06 -17.18 21.69
N SER A 182 6.20 -18.05 22.20
CA SER A 182 6.50 -19.44 22.50
C SER A 182 5.74 -20.35 21.56
N TRP A 183 6.37 -21.42 21.10
CA TRP A 183 5.74 -22.35 20.18
C TRP A 183 5.96 -23.80 20.59
N THR A 184 5.02 -24.66 20.21
CA THR A 184 5.11 -26.11 20.29
C THR A 184 4.69 -26.72 18.96
N ALA A 185 5.32 -27.81 18.58
CA ALA A 185 5.01 -28.54 17.35
C ALA A 185 5.41 -30.01 17.46
N GLU A 186 5.07 -30.78 16.45
CA GLU A 186 5.63 -32.10 16.23
C GLU A 186 6.58 -32.03 15.01
N ALA A 187 7.87 -32.22 15.24
CA ALA A 187 8.90 -32.27 14.22
C ALA A 187 8.89 -33.65 13.53
N GLY A 188 8.89 -33.67 12.22
CA GLY A 188 8.87 -34.88 11.43
C GLY A 188 10.21 -35.14 10.74
N HIS A 189 10.78 -36.32 10.99
CA HIS A 189 12.00 -36.75 10.35
C HIS A 189 11.71 -37.87 9.36
N TYR A 190 12.07 -37.65 8.09
CA TYR A 190 11.86 -38.65 7.04
C TYR A 190 12.87 -39.78 7.17
N TYR A 191 12.38 -41.03 7.08
CA TYR A 191 13.20 -42.22 6.90
C TYR A 191 12.55 -43.11 5.85
N TYR A 192 13.34 -44.00 5.29
CA TYR A 192 12.88 -44.90 4.23
C TYR A 192 12.88 -46.34 4.72
N THR A 193 11.76 -47.02 4.49
CA THR A 193 11.60 -48.44 4.72
C THR A 193 11.45 -49.16 3.40
N THR A 194 12.01 -50.40 3.33
CA THR A 194 11.82 -51.25 2.16
C THR A 194 10.57 -52.10 2.34
N GLU A 195 9.56 -51.88 1.52
CA GLU A 195 8.38 -52.74 1.48
C GLU A 195 8.45 -53.69 0.30
N THR A 196 8.09 -54.94 0.56
CA THR A 196 7.96 -55.95 -0.48
C THR A 196 6.52 -56.09 -0.90
N TYR A 197 6.26 -56.00 -2.19
CA TYR A 197 4.92 -56.18 -2.75
C TYR A 197 4.94 -57.13 -3.95
N THR A 198 3.81 -57.81 -4.20
CA THR A 198 3.65 -58.66 -5.37
C THR A 198 2.96 -57.88 -6.48
N ASP A 199 3.58 -57.80 -7.66
CA ASP A 199 3.00 -57.11 -8.81
C ASP A 199 1.87 -57.95 -9.44
N GLY A 200 1.11 -57.33 -10.38
CA GLY A 200 -0.02 -57.98 -11.05
C GLY A 200 0.37 -59.23 -11.89
N SER A 201 1.65 -59.54 -12.06
CA SER A 201 2.18 -60.72 -12.72
C SER A 201 2.67 -61.81 -11.76
N GLY A 202 2.45 -61.64 -10.44
CA GLY A 202 2.85 -62.57 -9.40
C GLY A 202 4.34 -62.48 -8.99
N ARG A 203 5.10 -61.45 -9.41
CA ARG A 203 6.49 -61.27 -9.10
C ARG A 203 6.64 -60.42 -7.83
N THR A 204 7.50 -60.85 -6.93
CA THR A 204 7.86 -60.09 -5.73
C THR A 204 8.84 -58.98 -6.10
N GLN A 205 8.45 -57.75 -5.79
CA GLN A 205 9.29 -56.56 -5.98
C GLN A 205 9.43 -55.78 -4.67
N THR A 206 10.50 -54.98 -4.55
CA THR A 206 10.74 -54.13 -3.41
C THR A 206 10.63 -52.67 -3.82
N ARG A 207 10.02 -51.85 -2.97
CA ARG A 207 10.00 -50.40 -3.12
C ARG A 207 10.44 -49.72 -1.82
N GLN A 208 11.10 -48.58 -1.96
CA GLN A 208 11.37 -47.71 -0.81
C GLN A 208 10.12 -46.84 -0.57
N VAL A 209 9.63 -46.89 0.66
CA VAL A 209 8.50 -46.09 1.10
C VAL A 209 8.97 -45.09 2.14
N ARG A 210 8.72 -43.81 1.91
CA ARG A 210 9.04 -42.75 2.87
C ARG A 210 8.07 -42.81 4.03
N GLN A 211 8.62 -42.92 5.24
CA GLN A 211 7.91 -42.83 6.51
C GLN A 211 8.34 -41.56 7.24
N THR A 212 7.54 -41.12 8.22
CA THR A 212 7.86 -39.95 9.04
C THR A 212 7.81 -40.33 10.50
N ARG A 213 8.92 -40.13 11.23
CA ARG A 213 8.95 -40.21 12.68
C ARG A 213 8.67 -38.84 13.25
N TRP A 214 7.71 -38.76 14.16
CA TRP A 214 7.29 -37.54 14.81
C TRP A 214 7.86 -37.44 16.21
N GLU A 215 8.44 -36.26 16.54
CA GLU A 215 9.03 -35.99 17.85
C GLU A 215 8.50 -34.61 18.34
N PRO A 216 8.18 -34.48 19.65
CA PRO A 216 7.79 -33.19 20.20
C PRO A 216 8.91 -32.17 20.08
N ALA A 217 8.58 -30.94 19.68
CA ALA A 217 9.50 -29.83 19.60
C ALA A 217 8.85 -28.59 20.21
N ALA A 218 9.66 -27.72 20.82
CA ALA A 218 9.21 -26.44 21.37
C ALA A 218 10.34 -25.43 21.30
N GLY A 219 9.98 -24.16 21.27
CA GLY A 219 10.96 -23.09 21.25
C GLY A 219 10.37 -21.74 21.63
N ARG A 220 11.24 -20.72 21.58
CA ARG A 220 10.88 -19.34 21.80
C ARG A 220 11.47 -18.46 20.72
N LEU A 221 10.77 -17.37 20.38
CA LEU A 221 11.17 -16.39 19.41
C LEU A 221 10.86 -15.00 19.96
N GLN A 222 11.85 -14.12 19.93
CA GLN A 222 11.63 -12.68 20.10
C GLN A 222 11.72 -12.01 18.74
N HIS A 223 10.75 -11.16 18.45
CA HIS A 223 10.68 -10.42 17.18
C HIS A 223 10.23 -8.99 17.43
N VAL A 224 10.79 -8.06 16.68
CA VAL A 224 10.40 -6.65 16.71
C VAL A 224 9.76 -6.33 15.36
N PHE A 225 8.54 -5.88 15.41
CA PHE A 225 7.84 -5.28 14.29
C PHE A 225 8.10 -3.78 14.30
N ASP A 226 8.52 -3.22 13.18
CA ASP A 226 8.90 -1.83 13.03
C ASP A 226 8.24 -1.27 11.78
N ASP A 227 7.36 -0.29 11.96
CA ASP A 227 6.60 0.34 10.89
C ASP A 227 5.78 -0.62 9.99
N ASP A 228 5.14 -1.64 10.59
CA ASP A 228 4.24 -2.52 9.85
C ASP A 228 3.06 -1.74 9.27
N LEU A 229 2.94 -1.75 7.94
CA LEU A 229 2.02 -0.92 7.19
C LEU A 229 0.65 -1.58 7.02
N VAL A 230 -0.40 -0.84 7.34
CA VAL A 230 -1.78 -1.20 7.01
C VAL A 230 -2.40 -0.09 6.18
N CYS A 231 -2.72 -0.38 4.93
CA CYS A 231 -3.43 0.57 4.08
C CYS A 231 -4.82 0.85 4.63
N ALA A 232 -5.15 2.13 4.79
CA ALA A 232 -6.43 2.59 5.29
C ALA A 232 -7.40 3.04 4.18
N SER A 233 -7.04 2.78 2.91
CA SER A 233 -7.84 3.06 1.72
C SER A 233 -8.62 1.83 1.25
N VAL A 234 -9.80 2.06 0.70
CA VAL A 234 -10.57 1.05 -0.06
C VAL A 234 -10.70 1.41 -1.54
N GLY A 235 -10.12 2.54 -1.96
CA GLY A 235 -10.20 3.05 -3.33
C GLY A 235 -9.28 2.35 -4.33
N VAL A 236 -8.27 1.64 -3.84
CA VAL A 236 -7.30 0.88 -4.63
C VAL A 236 -7.34 -0.59 -4.22
N HIS A 237 -7.21 -1.49 -5.19
CA HIS A 237 -7.20 -2.93 -4.92
C HIS A 237 -6.05 -3.32 -3.99
N PRO A 238 -6.31 -4.03 -2.88
CA PRO A 238 -5.27 -4.38 -1.89
C PRO A 238 -4.11 -5.18 -2.47
N GLU A 239 -4.37 -6.04 -3.47
CA GLU A 239 -3.33 -6.84 -4.13
C GLU A 239 -2.34 -5.98 -4.93
N LEU A 240 -2.83 -4.86 -5.51
CA LEU A 240 -1.96 -3.92 -6.23
C LEU A 240 -1.07 -3.16 -5.25
N LEU A 241 -1.60 -2.77 -4.10
CA LEU A 241 -0.84 -2.09 -3.05
C LEU A 241 0.24 -2.99 -2.47
N ARG A 242 -0.09 -4.23 -2.11
CA ARG A 242 0.92 -5.23 -1.67
C ARG A 242 2.04 -5.44 -2.68
N GLY A 243 1.74 -5.33 -3.98
CA GLY A 243 2.75 -5.46 -5.05
C GLY A 243 3.68 -4.27 -5.21
N VAL A 244 3.36 -3.12 -4.62
CA VAL A 244 4.19 -1.90 -4.66
C VAL A 244 4.79 -1.54 -3.30
N GLU A 245 4.41 -2.22 -2.23
CA GLU A 245 5.03 -2.17 -0.91
C GLU A 245 6.37 -2.96 -0.91
N PRO A 246 7.25 -2.72 0.08
CA PRO A 246 7.12 -1.76 1.16
C PRO A 246 7.40 -0.33 0.72
N PHE A 247 6.83 0.63 1.46
CA PHE A 247 7.25 2.03 1.39
C PHE A 247 8.46 2.23 2.30
N PRO A 248 9.44 3.10 1.93
CA PRO A 248 10.63 3.35 2.75
C PRO A 248 10.29 4.26 3.94
N THR A 249 9.82 3.68 5.05
CA THR A 249 9.38 4.41 6.24
C THR A 249 10.49 5.22 6.90
N GLY A 250 11.76 4.81 6.75
CA GLY A 250 12.92 5.59 7.17
C GLY A 250 13.09 6.96 6.48
N GLU A 251 12.36 7.21 5.37
CA GLU A 251 12.37 8.48 4.64
C GLU A 251 11.18 9.40 5.00
N LEU A 252 10.34 8.99 5.96
CA LEU A 252 9.21 9.77 6.43
C LEU A 252 9.66 11.16 6.90
N LYS A 253 8.83 12.16 6.57
CA LYS A 253 8.97 13.54 7.05
C LYS A 253 7.80 13.89 7.94
N THR A 254 8.00 14.73 8.92
CA THR A 254 6.90 15.32 9.69
C THR A 254 5.89 15.95 8.74
N TYR A 255 4.60 15.73 8.97
CA TYR A 255 3.57 16.24 8.10
C TYR A 255 3.63 17.78 8.01
N ASP A 256 3.78 18.28 6.79
CA ASP A 256 3.54 19.68 6.44
C ASP A 256 2.66 19.69 5.19
N ALA A 257 1.64 20.55 5.18
CA ALA A 257 0.70 20.70 4.07
C ALA A 257 1.41 21.05 2.74
N ALA A 258 2.63 21.57 2.78
CA ALA A 258 3.43 21.84 1.60
C ALA A 258 3.76 20.59 0.77
N TYR A 259 3.96 19.44 1.41
CA TYR A 259 4.24 18.18 0.71
C TYR A 259 3.07 17.66 -0.10
N VAL A 260 1.85 17.98 0.35
CA VAL A 260 0.61 17.53 -0.31
C VAL A 260 -0.02 18.62 -1.17
N ALA A 261 0.60 19.80 -1.25
CA ALA A 261 0.10 20.92 -2.06
C ALA A 261 0.02 20.56 -3.54
N GLY A 262 -1.17 20.70 -4.13
CA GLY A 262 -1.47 20.37 -5.52
C GLY A 262 -1.74 18.88 -5.79
N TRP A 263 -1.61 18.00 -4.79
CA TRP A 263 -1.84 16.57 -4.92
C TRP A 263 -3.23 16.16 -4.38
N ILE A 264 -3.70 15.01 -4.84
CA ILE A 264 -4.91 14.39 -4.31
C ILE A 264 -4.53 13.67 -3.02
N VAL A 265 -5.29 13.91 -1.96
CA VAL A 265 -5.12 13.21 -0.69
C VAL A 265 -6.40 12.44 -0.40
N GLU A 266 -6.25 11.14 -0.12
CA GLU A 266 -7.35 10.32 0.32
C GLU A 266 -7.45 10.33 1.84
N ARG A 267 -8.67 10.32 2.37
CA ARG A 267 -8.93 10.11 3.77
C ARG A 267 -9.08 8.62 4.06
N TYR A 268 -8.61 8.18 5.23
CA TYR A 268 -8.78 6.80 5.64
C TYR A 268 -10.27 6.40 5.77
N GLN A 269 -10.60 5.19 5.36
CA GLN A 269 -11.88 4.54 5.52
C GLN A 269 -11.81 3.39 6.53
N ILE A 270 -10.59 2.87 6.77
CA ILE A 270 -10.33 1.89 7.82
C ILE A 270 -9.78 2.67 9.01
N ASP A 271 -10.56 2.70 10.08
CA ASP A 271 -10.21 3.39 11.32
C ASP A 271 -9.07 2.69 12.08
N LEU A 272 -8.58 3.32 13.14
CA LEU A 272 -7.50 2.78 13.96
C LEU A 272 -7.82 1.40 14.54
N VAL A 273 -9.06 1.15 14.95
CA VAL A 273 -9.47 -0.13 15.53
C VAL A 273 -9.41 -1.25 14.49
N GLY A 274 -9.97 -1.00 13.31
CA GLY A 274 -9.94 -1.92 12.17
C GLY A 274 -8.53 -2.20 11.69
N ALA A 275 -7.71 -1.15 11.60
CA ALA A 275 -6.31 -1.26 11.19
C ALA A 275 -5.46 -2.01 12.21
N ALA A 276 -5.62 -1.74 13.52
CA ALA A 276 -4.90 -2.44 14.57
C ALA A 276 -5.23 -3.94 14.61
N LYS A 277 -6.49 -4.30 14.32
CA LYS A 277 -6.87 -5.71 14.18
C LYS A 277 -6.17 -6.36 12.99
N ALA A 278 -6.16 -5.72 11.83
CA ALA A 278 -5.50 -6.23 10.64
C ALA A 278 -3.98 -6.36 10.83
N ALA A 279 -3.33 -5.36 11.46
CA ALA A 279 -1.91 -5.42 11.82
C ALA A 279 -1.62 -6.60 12.74
N ARG A 280 -2.46 -6.81 13.76
CA ARG A 280 -2.29 -7.92 14.69
C ARG A 280 -2.37 -9.28 13.99
N GLU A 281 -3.35 -9.46 13.11
CA GLU A 281 -3.50 -10.68 12.33
C GLU A 281 -2.27 -10.94 11.43
N ALA A 282 -1.73 -9.89 10.78
CA ALA A 282 -0.52 -9.99 9.96
C ALA A 282 0.72 -10.33 10.81
N MET A 283 0.89 -9.68 11.97
CA MET A 283 1.99 -9.98 12.92
C MET A 283 1.92 -11.42 13.45
N ASP A 284 0.73 -11.90 13.78
CA ASP A 284 0.52 -13.28 14.27
C ASP A 284 0.85 -14.30 13.15
N GLU A 285 0.51 -14.02 11.89
CA GLU A 285 0.86 -14.86 10.75
C GLU A 285 2.38 -14.89 10.49
N GLU A 286 3.03 -13.73 10.55
CA GLU A 286 4.49 -13.62 10.41
C GLU A 286 5.21 -14.36 11.53
N LEU A 287 4.81 -14.21 12.80
CA LEU A 287 5.36 -14.98 13.92
C LEU A 287 5.17 -16.48 13.72
N ARG A 288 3.99 -16.90 13.24
CA ARG A 288 3.75 -18.31 12.93
C ARG A 288 4.71 -18.83 11.86
N ARG A 289 4.96 -18.04 10.81
CA ARG A 289 5.92 -18.37 9.75
C ARG A 289 7.35 -18.46 10.29
N LEU A 290 7.75 -17.51 11.12
CA LEU A 290 9.08 -17.48 11.73
C LEU A 290 9.28 -18.65 12.71
N CYS A 291 8.28 -18.96 13.54
CA CYS A 291 8.32 -20.12 14.44
C CYS A 291 8.36 -21.43 13.66
N ALA A 292 7.58 -21.55 12.57
CA ALA A 292 7.60 -22.73 11.71
C ALA A 292 8.98 -23.02 11.13
N ALA A 293 9.72 -21.95 10.76
CA ALA A 293 11.09 -22.08 10.25
C ALA A 293 12.11 -22.54 11.32
N GLN A 294 11.77 -22.45 12.61
CA GLN A 294 12.62 -22.94 13.71
C GLN A 294 12.33 -24.40 14.09
N VAL A 295 11.22 -24.99 13.61
CA VAL A 295 10.92 -26.39 13.91
C VAL A 295 11.97 -27.29 13.24
N PRO A 296 12.64 -28.17 14.01
CA PRO A 296 13.64 -29.06 13.44
C PRO A 296 13.02 -30.16 12.56
N GLY A 297 13.86 -30.81 11.73
CA GLY A 297 13.42 -31.92 10.88
C GLY A 297 13.04 -31.51 9.46
N ASP A 298 12.44 -32.46 8.72
CA ASP A 298 12.13 -32.34 7.31
C ASP A 298 10.73 -31.75 7.09
N THR A 299 9.86 -31.85 8.11
CA THR A 299 8.47 -31.38 8.10
C THR A 299 7.97 -31.15 9.52
N TYR A 300 6.83 -30.52 9.66
CA TYR A 300 6.19 -30.33 10.96
C TYR A 300 4.66 -30.43 10.85
N ARG A 301 4.02 -30.64 11.99
CA ARG A 301 2.57 -30.57 12.17
C ARG A 301 2.22 -30.05 13.57
N ASN A 302 0.95 -29.69 13.78
CA ASN A 302 0.40 -29.26 15.08
C ASN A 302 1.17 -28.08 15.70
N LEU A 303 1.60 -27.11 14.84
CA LEU A 303 2.26 -25.90 15.32
C LEU A 303 1.24 -25.01 16.05
N ASP A 304 1.45 -24.80 17.35
CA ASP A 304 0.76 -23.83 18.19
C ASP A 304 1.74 -22.72 18.57
N VAL A 305 1.35 -21.46 18.34
CA VAL A 305 2.16 -20.27 18.63
C VAL A 305 1.37 -19.36 19.55
N ARG A 306 1.99 -18.96 20.66
CA ARG A 306 1.42 -18.00 21.63
C ARG A 306 2.36 -16.83 21.77
N ALA A 307 1.90 -15.62 21.46
CA ALA A 307 2.66 -14.40 21.50
C ALA A 307 2.12 -13.42 22.52
N ALA A 308 3.03 -12.80 23.27
CA ALA A 308 2.78 -11.63 24.08
C ALA A 308 3.40 -10.40 23.38
N TYR A 309 2.64 -9.32 23.29
CA TYR A 309 3.09 -8.09 22.64
C TYR A 309 3.24 -6.97 23.67
N SER A 310 4.30 -6.17 23.50
CA SER A 310 4.60 -5.01 24.34
C SER A 310 5.11 -3.86 23.48
N GLY A 311 5.12 -2.65 24.04
CA GLY A 311 5.61 -1.46 23.36
C GLY A 311 4.85 -1.16 22.06
N GLN A 312 3.53 -1.39 22.05
CA GLN A 312 2.72 -1.20 20.86
C GLN A 312 2.50 0.28 20.60
N THR A 313 3.00 0.76 19.46
CA THR A 313 2.79 2.14 19.01
C THR A 313 2.17 2.18 17.62
N PHE A 314 1.68 3.35 17.23
CA PHE A 314 1.15 3.59 15.90
C PHE A 314 1.38 5.03 15.45
N LYS A 315 1.33 5.26 14.14
CA LYS A 315 1.24 6.60 13.53
C LYS A 315 0.36 6.56 12.28
N HIS A 316 -0.25 7.68 11.96
CA HIS A 316 -1.00 7.87 10.72
C HIS A 316 -0.10 8.57 9.71
N ILE A 317 0.16 7.94 8.57
CA ILE A 317 1.05 8.46 7.54
C ILE A 317 0.33 8.61 6.20
N LEU A 318 0.91 9.43 5.33
CA LEU A 318 0.50 9.55 3.93
C LEU A 318 1.60 8.98 3.03
N ALA A 319 1.26 7.99 2.22
CA ALA A 319 2.17 7.37 1.26
C ALA A 319 1.81 7.74 -0.19
N PRO A 320 2.79 8.14 -1.02
CA PRO A 320 2.56 8.61 -2.37
C PRO A 320 2.46 7.44 -3.35
N ILE A 321 1.43 7.44 -4.18
CA ILE A 321 1.30 6.53 -5.32
C ILE A 321 0.99 7.27 -6.61
N TRP A 322 1.45 6.74 -7.71
CA TRP A 322 0.94 7.06 -9.03
C TRP A 322 -0.14 6.04 -9.39
N LEU A 323 -1.33 6.53 -9.64
CA LEU A 323 -2.50 5.72 -9.97
C LEU A 323 -2.90 5.96 -11.43
N LEU A 324 -3.00 4.88 -12.18
CA LEU A 324 -3.61 4.85 -13.51
C LEU A 324 -4.89 4.04 -13.43
N THR A 325 -6.01 4.65 -13.79
CA THR A 325 -7.28 3.94 -13.94
C THR A 325 -7.78 4.09 -15.39
N TYR A 326 -8.10 2.98 -16.04
CA TYR A 326 -8.59 2.98 -17.41
C TYR A 326 -9.67 1.91 -17.64
N ASN A 327 -10.55 2.16 -18.59
CA ASN A 327 -11.59 1.22 -18.99
C ASN A 327 -11.19 0.49 -20.26
N PHE A 328 -11.39 -0.82 -20.28
CA PHE A 328 -11.23 -1.65 -21.46
C PHE A 328 -12.45 -2.59 -21.61
N GLY A 329 -13.27 -2.34 -22.62
CA GLY A 329 -14.60 -2.93 -22.72
C GLY A 329 -15.50 -2.45 -21.58
N SER A 330 -16.12 -3.36 -20.87
CA SER A 330 -17.01 -3.09 -19.72
C SER A 330 -16.30 -3.12 -18.36
N ARG A 331 -14.97 -3.34 -18.34
CA ARG A 331 -14.19 -3.48 -17.10
C ARG A 331 -13.25 -2.30 -16.89
N SER A 332 -13.14 -1.88 -15.64
CA SER A 332 -12.11 -0.94 -15.18
C SER A 332 -10.89 -1.72 -14.73
N PHE A 333 -9.71 -1.20 -15.02
CA PHE A 333 -8.41 -1.75 -14.65
C PHE A 333 -7.60 -0.67 -13.96
N GLN A 334 -6.79 -1.07 -12.99
CA GLN A 334 -5.89 -0.18 -12.27
C GLN A 334 -4.44 -0.63 -12.43
N ALA A 335 -3.54 0.35 -12.49
CA ALA A 335 -2.11 0.14 -12.29
C ALA A 335 -1.61 1.18 -11.29
N VAL A 336 -0.76 0.73 -10.39
CA VAL A 336 -0.22 1.52 -9.28
C VAL A 336 1.30 1.51 -9.37
N MET A 337 1.92 2.66 -9.14
CA MET A 337 3.36 2.78 -8.97
C MET A 337 3.64 3.44 -7.63
N ASN A 338 4.56 2.90 -6.87
CA ASN A 338 5.08 3.54 -5.67
C ASN A 338 5.76 4.87 -6.03
N GLY A 339 5.31 5.96 -5.42
CA GLY A 339 5.78 7.33 -5.73
C GLY A 339 7.21 7.63 -5.27
N VAL A 340 7.82 6.72 -4.51
CA VAL A 340 9.19 6.81 -4.00
C VAL A 340 10.09 5.82 -4.72
N THR A 341 9.77 4.53 -4.68
CA THR A 341 10.64 3.45 -5.21
C THR A 341 10.48 3.21 -6.70
N GLY A 342 9.33 3.57 -7.29
CA GLY A 342 9.03 3.30 -8.69
C GLY A 342 8.57 1.87 -8.98
N THR A 343 8.35 1.05 -7.95
CA THR A 343 7.81 -0.30 -8.10
C THR A 343 6.40 -0.22 -8.69
N ILE A 344 6.09 -1.03 -9.71
CA ILE A 344 4.83 -1.00 -10.43
C ILE A 344 4.11 -2.34 -10.31
N GLN A 345 2.83 -2.26 -10.01
CA GLN A 345 1.91 -3.38 -10.07
C GLN A 345 0.62 -2.95 -10.77
N GLY A 346 -0.02 -3.86 -11.52
CA GLY A 346 -1.23 -3.48 -12.23
C GLY A 346 -1.99 -4.65 -12.79
N GLU A 347 -3.25 -4.39 -13.05
CA GLU A 347 -4.15 -5.28 -13.76
C GLU A 347 -4.15 -4.94 -15.25
N TYR A 348 -4.33 -5.95 -16.08
CA TYR A 348 -4.48 -5.75 -17.51
C TYR A 348 -5.38 -6.80 -18.14
N PRO A 349 -6.16 -6.44 -19.17
CA PRO A 349 -6.95 -7.40 -19.91
C PRO A 349 -6.03 -8.34 -20.71
N LYS A 350 -6.31 -9.62 -20.68
CA LYS A 350 -5.59 -10.61 -21.49
C LYS A 350 -6.17 -10.68 -22.91
N SER A 351 -5.30 -10.66 -23.92
CA SER A 351 -5.70 -10.78 -25.32
C SER A 351 -6.13 -12.22 -25.65
N TRP A 352 -7.39 -12.43 -25.95
CA TRP A 352 -7.92 -13.74 -26.36
C TRP A 352 -7.18 -14.30 -27.59
N VAL A 353 -6.84 -13.45 -28.55
CA VAL A 353 -6.09 -13.86 -29.76
C VAL A 353 -4.72 -14.43 -29.40
N LYS A 354 -4.00 -13.78 -28.46
CA LYS A 354 -2.68 -14.26 -28.03
C LYS A 354 -2.78 -15.54 -27.18
N LEU A 355 -3.85 -15.67 -26.38
CA LEU A 355 -4.12 -16.88 -25.61
C LEU A 355 -4.45 -18.07 -26.51
N THR A 356 -5.28 -17.90 -27.53
CA THR A 356 -5.58 -18.96 -28.49
C THR A 356 -4.36 -19.37 -29.30
N LEU A 357 -3.55 -18.42 -29.77
CA LEU A 357 -2.29 -18.72 -30.46
C LEU A 357 -1.32 -19.49 -29.58
N LEU A 358 -1.20 -19.12 -28.30
CA LEU A 358 -0.38 -19.85 -27.33
C LEU A 358 -0.91 -21.28 -27.12
N GLY A 359 -2.23 -21.44 -26.97
CA GLY A 359 -2.86 -22.76 -26.84
C GLY A 359 -2.58 -23.67 -28.05
N ILE A 360 -2.74 -23.13 -29.28
CA ILE A 360 -2.42 -23.85 -30.51
C ILE A 360 -0.93 -24.26 -30.54
N ALA A 361 -0.03 -23.35 -30.20
CA ALA A 361 1.41 -23.63 -30.18
C ALA A 361 1.77 -24.74 -29.17
N ILE A 362 1.15 -24.76 -28.00
CA ILE A 362 1.33 -25.82 -26.99
C ILE A 362 0.83 -27.16 -27.53
N VAL A 363 -0.36 -27.21 -28.15
CA VAL A 363 -0.91 -28.44 -28.74
C VAL A 363 0.00 -28.99 -29.85
N ILE A 364 0.50 -28.13 -30.72
CA ILE A 364 1.47 -28.52 -31.76
C ILE A 364 2.75 -29.08 -31.11
N ALA A 365 3.29 -28.43 -30.11
CA ALA A 365 4.50 -28.89 -29.42
C ALA A 365 4.31 -30.27 -28.77
N VAL A 366 3.16 -30.50 -28.12
CA VAL A 366 2.82 -31.81 -27.52
C VAL A 366 2.72 -32.89 -28.60
N ILE A 367 2.04 -32.60 -29.73
CA ILE A 367 1.92 -33.57 -30.85
C ILE A 367 3.31 -33.93 -31.40
N VAL A 368 4.20 -32.95 -31.58
CA VAL A 368 5.56 -33.18 -32.07
C VAL A 368 6.36 -34.05 -31.10
N VAL A 369 6.28 -33.77 -29.80
CA VAL A 369 7.00 -34.57 -28.76
C VAL A 369 6.47 -36.02 -28.75
N LEU A 370 5.16 -36.21 -28.81
CA LEU A 370 4.53 -37.54 -28.86
C LEU A 370 4.91 -38.31 -30.13
N SER A 371 4.90 -37.65 -31.30
CA SER A 371 5.30 -38.29 -32.55
C SER A 371 6.78 -38.69 -32.61
N LEU A 372 7.66 -37.90 -32.04
CA LEU A 372 9.09 -38.22 -31.90
C LEU A 372 9.35 -39.34 -30.87
N GLY A 373 8.51 -39.44 -29.84
CA GLY A 373 8.59 -40.51 -28.83
C GLY A 373 8.11 -41.88 -29.32
N THR A 374 7.20 -41.92 -30.29
CA THR A 374 6.71 -43.17 -30.90
C THR A 374 7.63 -43.73 -31.97
N HIS A 375 8.65 -43.01 -32.42
CA HIS A 375 9.66 -43.46 -33.39
C HIS A 375 10.95 -43.96 -32.75
N ARG A 376 11.00 -44.11 -31.43
CA ARG A 376 12.06 -44.76 -30.65
C ARG A 376 11.50 -46.04 -30.01
#